data_956d046df6567a951e9b89c9ba50067e
#
_entry.id   956d046df6567a951e9b89c9ba50067e
#
_cell.length_a   1.000
_cell.length_b   1.000
_cell.length_c   1.000
_cell.angle_alpha   90.00
_cell.angle_beta   90.00
_cell.angle_gamma   90.00
#
_symmetry.space_group_name_H-M   'P 1'
#
loop_
_entity.id
_entity.type
_entity.pdbx_description
1 polymer ?
#
loop_
_entity_poly.entity_id
_entity_poly.type
_entity_poly.pdbx_seq_one_letter_code
_entity_poly.pdbx_strand_id
1 'polypeptide(L)'
;MPNKTPKKIFVPHNRPTLGRQEEKMAIEVIRSGWIAQGTAVENFENEICHYLGLPSGSAVAVSSGTAALYMTLAIYDAKEKNIAIPYYCCSSLRNATTLAGGIPLLVDSRIDSPNINIDAIDPSIDIAIIPHLFGIPQKISKGTSNTYFIEDCAQSLGAHIDGVRVGLQGDVGI
;
A
#
# COMPACT_ATOMS: atom_id res chain seq x y z
N MET A 1 12.92 48.23 19.45
CA MET A 1 13.00 47.18 18.43
C MET A 1 11.68 46.49 18.35
N PRO A 2 10.98 46.41 17.21
CA PRO A 2 9.70 45.73 17.13
C PRO A 2 9.88 44.21 17.30
N ASN A 3 9.19 43.65 18.27
CA ASN A 3 9.15 42.24 18.59
C ASN A 3 8.47 41.49 17.42
N LYS A 4 9.25 40.86 16.52
CA LYS A 4 8.72 40.04 15.46
C LYS A 4 8.20 38.75 16.08
N THR A 5 6.88 38.68 16.26
CA THR A 5 6.21 37.42 16.61
C THR A 5 6.64 36.33 15.60
N PRO A 6 7.11 35.17 16.04
CA PRO A 6 7.52 34.12 15.14
C PRO A 6 6.33 33.74 14.26
N LYS A 7 6.52 33.74 12.93
CA LYS A 7 5.52 33.25 11.98
C LYS A 7 5.17 31.82 12.35
N LYS A 8 3.92 31.57 12.70
CA LYS A 8 3.40 30.23 12.97
C LYS A 8 3.57 29.39 11.69
N ILE A 9 4.45 28.41 11.73
CA ILE A 9 4.63 27.45 10.62
C ILE A 9 3.41 26.55 10.62
N PHE A 10 2.62 26.62 9.56
CA PHE A 10 1.51 25.70 9.33
C PHE A 10 2.02 24.57 8.42
N VAL A 11 2.00 23.34 8.95
CA VAL A 11 2.30 22.12 8.18
C VAL A 11 0.97 21.45 7.88
N PRO A 12 0.51 21.43 6.61
CA PRO A 12 -0.73 20.76 6.26
C PRO A 12 -0.59 19.25 6.43
N HIS A 13 -1.66 18.59 6.87
CA HIS A 13 -1.69 17.13 6.99
C HIS A 13 -1.51 16.44 5.63
N ASN A 14 -2.07 17.00 4.59
CA ASN A 14 -1.96 16.52 3.21
C ASN A 14 -1.82 17.72 2.25
N ARG A 15 -0.90 17.61 1.32
CA ARG A 15 -0.73 18.58 0.25
C ARG A 15 -0.25 17.87 -1.01
N PRO A 16 -1.17 17.45 -1.90
CA PRO A 16 -0.81 16.85 -3.18
C PRO A 16 0.05 17.80 -4.02
N THR A 17 1.06 17.26 -4.68
CA THR A 17 1.89 18.00 -5.65
C THR A 17 1.31 17.78 -7.03
N LEU A 18 0.54 18.76 -7.51
CA LEU A 18 -0.06 18.75 -8.82
C LEU A 18 0.42 19.97 -9.59
N GLY A 19 0.68 19.82 -10.89
CA GLY A 19 1.18 20.85 -11.76
C GLY A 19 0.65 20.76 -13.18
N ARG A 20 1.30 21.48 -14.08
CA ARG A 20 0.89 21.57 -15.50
C ARG A 20 0.95 20.23 -16.23
N GLN A 21 1.80 19.31 -15.78
CA GLN A 21 1.92 17.99 -16.43
C GLN A 21 0.68 17.16 -16.17
N GLU A 22 0.22 17.10 -14.91
CA GLU A 22 -0.98 16.40 -14.51
C GLU A 22 -2.23 17.01 -15.16
N GLU A 23 -2.31 18.35 -15.18
CA GLU A 23 -3.39 19.07 -15.90
C GLU A 23 -3.43 18.69 -17.38
N LYS A 24 -2.28 18.70 -18.05
CA LYS A 24 -2.17 18.35 -19.48
C LYS A 24 -2.64 16.92 -19.74
N MET A 25 -2.15 15.96 -18.98
CA MET A 25 -2.53 14.55 -19.11
C MET A 25 -4.04 14.35 -18.89
N ALA A 26 -4.61 14.99 -17.87
CA ALA A 26 -6.05 14.92 -17.61
C ALA A 26 -6.87 15.50 -18.79
N ILE A 27 -6.45 16.63 -19.35
CA ILE A 27 -7.10 17.24 -20.51
C ILE A 27 -7.00 16.34 -21.74
N GLU A 28 -5.86 15.72 -21.99
CA GLU A 28 -5.66 14.81 -23.12
C GLU A 28 -6.58 13.57 -23.01
N VAL A 29 -6.70 12.96 -21.83
CA VAL A 29 -7.61 11.84 -21.59
C VAL A 29 -9.07 12.26 -21.82
N ILE A 30 -9.50 13.40 -21.27
CA ILE A 30 -10.88 13.89 -21.46
C ILE A 30 -11.15 14.14 -22.94
N ARG A 31 -10.23 14.78 -23.68
CA ARG A 31 -10.39 15.09 -25.11
C ARG A 31 -10.38 13.85 -26.00
N SER A 32 -9.70 12.79 -25.59
CA SER A 32 -9.73 11.51 -26.31
C SER A 32 -11.10 10.85 -26.32
N GLY A 33 -11.98 11.21 -25.38
CA GLY A 33 -13.28 10.56 -25.15
C GLY A 33 -13.16 9.18 -24.47
N TRP A 34 -11.94 8.69 -24.24
CA TRP A 34 -11.68 7.39 -23.59
C TRP A 34 -11.42 7.59 -22.10
N ILE A 35 -12.49 7.59 -21.31
CA ILE A 35 -12.45 7.87 -19.86
C ILE A 35 -12.52 6.60 -18.98
N ALA A 36 -12.44 5.41 -19.59
CA ALA A 36 -12.34 4.13 -18.92
C ALA A 36 -10.90 3.59 -18.98
N GLN A 37 -10.70 2.33 -18.60
CA GLN A 37 -9.41 1.66 -18.78
C GLN A 37 -8.99 1.67 -20.26
N GLY A 38 -7.74 2.00 -20.52
CA GLY A 38 -7.17 2.12 -21.87
C GLY A 38 -5.70 2.49 -21.81
N THR A 39 -5.17 3.05 -22.87
CA THR A 39 -3.73 3.30 -23.04
C THR A 39 -3.08 4.10 -21.90
N ALA A 40 -3.80 5.05 -21.31
CA ALA A 40 -3.26 5.82 -20.17
C ALA A 40 -3.04 4.91 -18.94
N VAL A 41 -3.95 3.97 -18.70
CA VAL A 41 -3.84 2.99 -17.60
C VAL A 41 -2.74 1.98 -17.91
N GLU A 42 -2.68 1.44 -19.13
CA GLU A 42 -1.62 0.52 -19.57
C GLU A 42 -0.23 1.13 -19.44
N ASN A 43 -0.07 2.40 -19.82
CA ASN A 43 1.19 3.13 -19.64
C ASN A 43 1.56 3.25 -18.18
N PHE A 44 0.62 3.61 -17.31
CA PHE A 44 0.84 3.70 -15.87
C PHE A 44 1.27 2.36 -15.27
N GLU A 45 0.58 1.26 -15.61
CA GLU A 45 0.93 -0.10 -15.16
C GLU A 45 2.34 -0.50 -15.60
N ASN A 46 2.70 -0.20 -16.86
CA ASN A 46 4.04 -0.46 -17.38
C ASN A 46 5.12 0.42 -16.72
N GLU A 47 4.82 1.69 -16.44
CA GLU A 47 5.74 2.58 -15.72
C GLU A 47 5.99 2.10 -14.29
N ILE A 48 4.95 1.64 -13.58
CA ILE A 48 5.10 1.02 -12.25
C ILE A 48 5.95 -0.25 -12.33
N CYS A 49 5.71 -1.13 -13.30
CA CYS A 49 6.55 -2.31 -13.51
C CYS A 49 8.01 -1.92 -13.73
N HIS A 50 8.27 -0.96 -14.63
CA HIS A 50 9.61 -0.48 -14.91
C HIS A 50 10.27 0.14 -13.67
N TYR A 51 9.55 1.00 -12.95
CA TYR A 51 10.03 1.64 -11.73
C TYR A 51 10.44 0.63 -10.65
N LEU A 52 9.68 -0.44 -10.50
CA LEU A 52 9.95 -1.50 -9.53
C LEU A 52 10.93 -2.56 -10.05
N GLY A 53 11.28 -2.55 -11.33
CA GLY A 53 12.14 -3.57 -11.96
C GLY A 53 11.42 -4.90 -12.17
N LEU A 54 10.10 -4.86 -12.34
CA LEU A 54 9.26 -6.03 -12.60
C LEU A 54 9.01 -6.23 -14.11
N PRO A 55 8.70 -7.45 -14.54
CA PRO A 55 8.22 -7.70 -15.91
C PRO A 55 6.95 -6.92 -16.23
N SER A 56 6.76 -6.52 -17.50
CA SER A 56 5.50 -5.93 -17.95
C SER A 56 4.32 -6.89 -17.67
N GLY A 57 3.20 -6.33 -17.23
CA GLY A 57 2.01 -7.10 -16.83
C GLY A 57 2.03 -7.59 -15.38
N SER A 58 3.05 -7.21 -14.58
CA SER A 58 3.09 -7.51 -13.15
C SER A 58 2.29 -6.51 -12.29
N ALA A 59 1.82 -5.41 -12.84
CA ALA A 59 1.01 -4.41 -12.15
C ALA A 59 -0.37 -4.28 -12.79
N VAL A 60 -1.39 -4.08 -11.96
CA VAL A 60 -2.78 -3.87 -12.39
C VAL A 60 -3.35 -2.70 -11.62
N ALA A 61 -3.83 -1.69 -12.34
CA ALA A 61 -4.49 -0.52 -11.74
C ALA A 61 -5.95 -0.82 -11.43
N VAL A 62 -6.37 -0.47 -10.23
CA VAL A 62 -7.74 -0.64 -9.74
C VAL A 62 -8.27 0.67 -9.14
N SER A 63 -9.56 0.72 -8.83
CA SER A 63 -10.23 1.96 -8.41
C SER A 63 -9.78 2.53 -7.06
N SER A 64 -9.17 1.71 -6.19
CA SER A 64 -8.68 2.15 -4.87
C SER A 64 -7.79 1.09 -4.23
N GLY A 65 -6.97 1.47 -3.24
CA GLY A 65 -6.21 0.52 -2.43
C GLY A 65 -7.10 -0.50 -1.70
N THR A 66 -8.30 -0.10 -1.25
CA THR A 66 -9.26 -1.03 -0.66
C THR A 66 -9.72 -2.09 -1.67
N ALA A 67 -9.95 -1.70 -2.93
CA ALA A 67 -10.28 -2.65 -4.00
C ALA A 67 -9.11 -3.59 -4.29
N ALA A 68 -7.88 -3.08 -4.32
CA ALA A 68 -6.67 -3.88 -4.49
C ALA A 68 -6.52 -4.92 -3.37
N LEU A 69 -6.67 -4.50 -2.10
CA LEU A 69 -6.67 -5.39 -0.94
C LEU A 69 -7.72 -6.49 -1.05
N TYR A 70 -8.97 -6.11 -1.36
CA TYR A 70 -10.06 -7.07 -1.52
C TYR A 70 -9.78 -8.08 -2.62
N MET A 71 -9.35 -7.63 -3.80
CA MET A 71 -9.04 -8.52 -4.93
C MET A 71 -7.89 -9.47 -4.59
N THR A 72 -6.82 -8.97 -3.96
CA THR A 72 -5.70 -9.80 -3.52
C THR A 72 -6.16 -10.87 -2.53
N LEU A 73 -6.95 -10.49 -1.53
CA LEU A 73 -7.49 -11.43 -0.55
C LEU A 73 -8.41 -12.47 -1.20
N ALA A 74 -9.22 -12.08 -2.20
CA ALA A 74 -10.05 -13.01 -2.94
C ALA A 74 -9.22 -14.01 -3.76
N ILE A 75 -8.12 -13.57 -4.38
CA ILE A 75 -7.19 -14.43 -5.13
C ILE A 75 -6.52 -15.46 -4.22
N TYR A 76 -6.18 -15.08 -2.99
CA TYR A 76 -5.59 -15.98 -1.99
C TYR A 76 -6.63 -16.80 -1.20
N ASP A 77 -7.89 -16.78 -1.67
CA ASP A 77 -8.99 -17.50 -1.03
C ASP A 77 -9.07 -17.24 0.48
N ALA A 78 -9.19 -15.95 0.82
CA ALA A 78 -9.15 -15.48 2.21
C ALA A 78 -10.37 -15.91 3.05
N LYS A 79 -11.39 -16.51 2.43
CA LYS A 79 -12.62 -16.92 3.13
C LYS A 79 -12.29 -17.88 4.28
N GLU A 80 -12.78 -17.55 5.47
CA GLU A 80 -12.58 -18.30 6.71
C GLU A 80 -11.11 -18.42 7.19
N LYS A 81 -10.16 -17.74 6.51
CA LYS A 81 -8.75 -17.70 6.91
C LYS A 81 -8.48 -16.62 7.95
N ASN A 82 -7.50 -16.88 8.79
CA ASN A 82 -6.98 -15.93 9.76
C ASN A 82 -6.04 -14.95 9.08
N ILE A 83 -6.35 -13.65 9.19
CA ILE A 83 -5.61 -12.58 8.52
C ILE A 83 -5.07 -11.60 9.55
N ALA A 84 -3.74 -11.56 9.71
CA ALA A 84 -3.11 -10.60 10.59
C ALA A 84 -3.17 -9.19 9.97
N ILE A 85 -3.68 -8.24 10.73
CA ILE A 85 -3.68 -6.82 10.39
C ILE A 85 -3.22 -6.00 11.60
N PRO A 86 -2.54 -4.85 11.43
CA PRO A 86 -2.16 -4.04 12.58
C PRO A 86 -3.38 -3.47 13.29
N TYR A 87 -3.29 -3.36 14.61
CA TYR A 87 -4.29 -2.66 15.41
C TYR A 87 -4.39 -1.18 15.02
N TYR A 88 -3.25 -0.53 14.78
CA TYR A 88 -3.16 0.84 14.32
C TYR A 88 -2.97 0.90 12.80
N CYS A 89 -4.05 1.13 12.07
CA CYS A 89 -4.02 1.26 10.61
C CYS A 89 -5.30 1.91 10.07
N CYS A 90 -5.32 2.14 8.75
CA CYS A 90 -6.52 2.53 8.04
C CYS A 90 -7.59 1.40 8.13
N SER A 91 -8.85 1.78 8.29
CA SER A 91 -9.98 0.84 8.32
C SER A 91 -10.14 0.02 7.03
N SER A 92 -9.52 0.42 5.93
CA SER A 92 -9.52 -0.30 4.65
C SER A 92 -9.04 -1.73 4.77
N LEU A 93 -8.00 -2.00 5.60
CA LEU A 93 -7.45 -3.34 5.80
C LEU A 93 -8.51 -4.26 6.42
N ARG A 94 -9.14 -3.80 7.50
CA ARG A 94 -10.20 -4.56 8.17
C ARG A 94 -11.42 -4.76 7.25
N ASN A 95 -11.82 -3.69 6.55
CA ASN A 95 -13.00 -3.75 5.68
C ASN A 95 -12.76 -4.72 4.51
N ALA A 96 -11.61 -4.66 3.84
CA ALA A 96 -11.27 -5.58 2.76
C ALA A 96 -11.21 -7.03 3.26
N THR A 97 -10.61 -7.27 4.43
CA THR A 97 -10.57 -8.60 5.07
C THR A 97 -11.98 -9.15 5.32
N THR A 98 -12.84 -8.35 5.93
CA THR A 98 -14.22 -8.77 6.23
C THR A 98 -15.03 -9.02 4.97
N LEU A 99 -14.89 -8.14 3.95
CA LEU A 99 -15.57 -8.30 2.66
C LEU A 99 -15.13 -9.56 1.90
N ALA A 100 -13.86 -9.95 2.03
CA ALA A 100 -13.33 -11.18 1.47
C ALA A 100 -13.72 -12.44 2.26
N GLY A 101 -14.46 -12.28 3.37
CA GLY A 101 -14.87 -13.37 4.25
C GLY A 101 -13.78 -13.88 5.18
N GLY A 102 -12.65 -13.16 5.29
CA GLY A 102 -11.56 -13.47 6.18
C GLY A 102 -11.84 -13.06 7.64
N ILE A 103 -11.09 -13.63 8.56
CA ILE A 103 -11.15 -13.36 10.00
C ILE A 103 -10.00 -12.42 10.36
N PRO A 104 -10.24 -11.11 10.62
CA PRO A 104 -9.19 -10.18 10.96
C PRO A 104 -8.68 -10.43 12.38
N LEU A 105 -7.39 -10.72 12.51
CA LEU A 105 -6.69 -10.85 13.79
C LEU A 105 -5.80 -9.61 13.97
N LEU A 106 -6.05 -8.88 15.05
CA LEU A 106 -5.35 -7.64 15.34
C LEU A 106 -4.00 -7.91 16.01
N VAL A 107 -2.95 -7.39 15.43
CA VAL A 107 -1.58 -7.48 15.96
C VAL A 107 -1.12 -6.09 16.36
N ASP A 108 -0.49 -5.96 17.52
CA ASP A 108 -0.02 -4.69 18.03
C ASP A 108 1.17 -4.15 17.24
N SER A 109 1.43 -2.87 17.39
CA SER A 109 2.60 -2.22 16.81
C SER A 109 3.87 -2.58 17.58
N ARG A 110 5.02 -2.37 16.95
CA ARG A 110 6.30 -2.41 17.65
C ARG A 110 6.38 -1.26 18.67
N ILE A 111 7.19 -1.44 19.70
CA ILE A 111 7.40 -0.38 20.74
C ILE A 111 8.08 0.85 20.12
N ASP A 112 8.95 0.65 19.16
CA ASP A 112 9.82 1.66 18.53
C ASP A 112 9.35 2.13 17.14
N SER A 113 8.21 1.62 16.67
CA SER A 113 7.70 1.90 15.32
C SER A 113 6.16 1.85 15.29
N PRO A 114 5.49 2.66 14.46
CA PRO A 114 4.05 2.55 14.25
C PRO A 114 3.66 1.28 13.49
N ASN A 115 4.62 0.62 12.84
CA ASN A 115 4.37 -0.57 12.04
C ASN A 115 4.04 -1.79 12.91
N ILE A 116 3.34 -2.74 12.29
CA ILE A 116 2.96 -4.02 12.92
C ILE A 116 4.19 -4.75 13.48
N ASN A 117 4.03 -5.37 14.63
CA ASN A 117 5.06 -6.27 15.14
C ASN A 117 4.99 -7.63 14.44
N ILE A 118 5.79 -7.81 13.37
CA ILE A 118 5.81 -9.06 12.60
C ILE A 118 6.21 -10.26 13.45
N ASP A 119 7.08 -10.05 14.44
CA ASP A 119 7.56 -11.13 15.32
C ASP A 119 6.46 -11.65 16.27
N ALA A 120 5.38 -10.87 16.42
CA ALA A 120 4.20 -11.26 17.20
C ALA A 120 3.10 -11.94 16.36
N ILE A 121 3.31 -12.10 15.06
CA ILE A 121 2.38 -12.80 14.18
C ILE A 121 2.49 -14.30 14.46
N ASP A 122 1.36 -14.92 14.85
CA ASP A 122 1.30 -16.35 15.08
C ASP A 122 1.63 -17.13 13.79
N PRO A 123 2.48 -18.17 13.84
CA PRO A 123 2.83 -18.97 12.67
C PRO A 123 1.64 -19.69 11.99
N SER A 124 0.50 -19.78 12.65
CA SER A 124 -0.74 -20.35 12.09
C SER A 124 -1.54 -19.35 11.23
N ILE A 125 -1.08 -18.11 11.11
CA ILE A 125 -1.71 -17.09 10.28
C ILE A 125 -1.52 -17.41 8.80
N ASP A 126 -2.63 -17.42 8.05
CA ASP A 126 -2.61 -17.71 6.62
C ASP A 126 -2.11 -16.51 5.78
N ILE A 127 -2.53 -15.29 6.14
CA ILE A 127 -2.23 -14.06 5.41
C ILE A 127 -1.90 -12.96 6.42
N ALA A 128 -0.90 -12.14 6.11
CA ALA A 128 -0.56 -10.96 6.89
C ALA A 128 -0.52 -9.72 5.97
N ILE A 129 -1.22 -8.65 6.35
CA ILE A 129 -1.18 -7.38 5.65
C ILE A 129 -0.27 -6.44 6.42
N ILE A 130 0.81 -6.02 5.76
CA ILE A 130 1.91 -5.24 6.34
C ILE A 130 1.92 -3.84 5.73
N PRO A 131 1.28 -2.84 6.33
CA PRO A 131 1.41 -1.47 5.88
C PRO A 131 2.74 -0.89 6.32
N HIS A 132 3.38 -0.14 5.42
CA HIS A 132 4.58 0.64 5.71
C HIS A 132 4.16 2.07 6.06
N LEU A 133 3.78 2.28 7.33
CA LEU A 133 3.17 3.53 7.78
C LEU A 133 4.16 4.70 7.75
N PHE A 134 3.66 5.86 7.34
CA PHE A 134 4.40 7.14 7.33
C PHE A 134 5.70 7.12 6.51
N GLY A 135 5.81 6.25 5.53
CA GLY A 135 7.03 6.07 4.74
C GLY A 135 8.14 5.29 5.44
N ILE A 136 7.86 4.70 6.61
CA ILE A 136 8.82 3.89 7.37
C ILE A 136 8.74 2.45 6.86
N PRO A 137 9.77 1.93 6.16
CA PRO A 137 9.72 0.57 5.64
C PRO A 137 9.84 -0.45 6.78
N GLN A 138 9.07 -1.53 6.67
CA GLN A 138 9.14 -2.68 7.57
C GLN A 138 9.82 -3.83 6.86
N LYS A 139 10.83 -4.42 7.48
CA LYS A 139 11.46 -5.63 6.95
C LYS A 139 10.53 -6.83 7.12
N ILE A 140 10.33 -7.58 6.04
CA ILE A 140 9.57 -8.83 6.04
C ILE A 140 10.55 -9.98 5.94
N SER A 141 10.55 -10.84 6.94
CA SER A 141 11.34 -12.07 6.93
C SER A 141 10.38 -13.25 6.80
N LYS A 142 10.31 -13.84 5.61
CA LYS A 142 9.33 -14.92 5.32
C LYS A 142 9.56 -16.20 6.13
N GLY A 143 10.70 -16.39 6.75
CA GLY A 143 10.99 -17.56 7.59
C GLY A 143 10.60 -18.89 6.92
N THR A 144 10.13 -19.84 7.74
CA THR A 144 9.59 -21.15 7.30
C THR A 144 8.06 -21.21 7.33
N SER A 145 7.38 -20.09 7.61
CA SER A 145 5.92 -20.05 7.65
C SER A 145 5.32 -20.08 6.24
N ASN A 146 4.13 -20.65 6.13
CA ASN A 146 3.35 -20.63 4.88
C ASN A 146 2.47 -19.37 4.77
N THR A 147 2.74 -18.35 5.58
CA THR A 147 2.00 -17.09 5.60
C THR A 147 2.26 -16.31 4.30
N TYR A 148 1.20 -15.88 3.63
CA TYR A 148 1.28 -14.91 2.53
C TYR A 148 1.37 -13.49 3.08
N PHE A 149 2.34 -12.72 2.60
CA PHE A 149 2.55 -11.33 3.02
C PHE A 149 2.10 -10.38 1.92
N ILE A 150 1.13 -9.52 2.26
CA ILE A 150 0.64 -8.42 1.40
C ILE A 150 1.24 -7.14 1.95
N GLU A 151 2.05 -6.44 1.14
CA GLU A 151 2.61 -5.14 1.51
C GLU A 151 1.66 -4.01 1.09
N ASP A 152 1.18 -3.22 2.05
CA ASP A 152 0.45 -1.98 1.75
C ASP A 152 1.44 -0.82 1.71
N CYS A 153 1.75 -0.37 0.49
CA CYS A 153 2.72 0.67 0.18
C CYS A 153 2.08 2.04 -0.05
N ALA A 154 0.80 2.24 0.28
CA ALA A 154 0.05 3.47 0.03
C ALA A 154 0.73 4.74 0.59
N GLN A 155 1.55 4.61 1.65
CA GLN A 155 2.28 5.71 2.27
C GLN A 155 3.80 5.65 2.03
N SER A 156 4.29 4.70 1.25
CA SER A 156 5.73 4.36 1.25
C SER A 156 6.30 4.03 -0.13
N LEU A 157 5.58 4.31 -1.21
CA LEU A 157 6.08 4.05 -2.57
C LEU A 157 7.47 4.69 -2.74
N GLY A 158 8.47 3.87 -3.14
CA GLY A 158 9.86 4.29 -3.29
C GLY A 158 10.73 4.12 -2.05
N ALA A 159 10.16 3.86 -0.87
CA ALA A 159 10.95 3.47 0.29
C ALA A 159 11.62 2.10 0.06
N HIS A 160 12.74 1.87 0.72
CA HIS A 160 13.48 0.61 0.61
C HIS A 160 14.16 0.27 1.93
N ILE A 161 14.40 -1.00 2.16
CA ILE A 161 15.16 -1.53 3.29
C ILE A 161 16.09 -2.63 2.80
N ASP A 162 17.35 -2.61 3.25
CA ASP A 162 18.39 -3.54 2.80
C ASP A 162 18.54 -3.61 1.26
N GLY A 163 18.30 -2.49 0.57
CA GLY A 163 18.38 -2.40 -0.90
C GLY A 163 17.15 -2.94 -1.64
N VAL A 164 16.15 -3.49 -0.95
CA VAL A 164 14.89 -3.97 -1.55
C VAL A 164 13.81 -2.92 -1.35
N ARG A 165 13.11 -2.58 -2.44
CA ARG A 165 11.96 -1.66 -2.38
C ARG A 165 10.79 -2.31 -1.67
N VAL A 166 10.01 -1.49 -0.95
CA VAL A 166 8.72 -1.93 -0.43
C VAL A 166 7.79 -2.33 -1.59
N GLY A 167 6.95 -3.30 -1.37
CA GLY A 167 6.12 -3.95 -2.38
C GLY A 167 6.78 -5.12 -3.09
N LEU A 168 8.08 -5.39 -2.81
CA LEU A 168 8.86 -6.50 -3.40
C LEU A 168 9.39 -7.51 -2.39
N GLN A 169 9.10 -7.32 -1.11
CA GLN A 169 9.53 -8.24 -0.04
C GLN A 169 8.47 -9.33 0.22
N GLY A 170 7.21 -8.96 0.09
CA GLY A 170 6.04 -9.82 0.24
C GLY A 170 5.73 -10.67 -1.00
N ASP A 171 4.51 -11.15 -1.06
CA ASP A 171 3.98 -11.91 -2.19
C ASP A 171 3.22 -11.00 -3.16
N VAL A 172 2.64 -9.91 -2.64
CA VAL A 172 1.96 -8.84 -3.40
C VAL A 172 2.23 -7.50 -2.75
N GLY A 173 2.49 -6.46 -3.57
CA GLY A 173 2.51 -5.05 -3.17
C GLY A 173 1.24 -4.31 -3.61
N ILE A 174 0.72 -3.41 -2.77
CA ILE A 174 -0.47 -2.58 -3.02
C ILE A 174 -0.15 -1.10 -2.78
#